data_6aa931f4ec64cd07e6b254cbe1ab7ff8
#
_entry.id   6aa931f4ec64cd07e6b254cbe1ab7ff8
#
_cell.length_a   1.000
_cell.length_b   1.000
_cell.length_c   1.000
_cell.angle_alpha   90.00
_cell.angle_beta   90.00
_cell.angle_gamma   90.00
#
_symmetry.space_group_name_H-M   'P 1'
#
loop_
_entity.id
_entity.type
_entity.pdbx_description
1 polymer ?
#
loop_
_entity_poly.entity_id
_entity_poly.type
_entity_poly.pdbx_seq_one_letter_code
_entity_poly.pdbx_strand_id
1 'polypeptide(L)'
;METKDSYKFLVVTDVHDNIEKVKTLVDKVQDIKFDFVFCCGDVVDVPINKNEDTEVTKEYVIKLKNIFTELEKLGHIIWVPGNHEPIEYFKLDENNNNIEVTNDSENLHKKIKKLDDNLYIVGLGGSVPIMTGYNWRHDFVLFKDLNLEKDFKYGGYPYNVTPNDFHKSDELFVKDLNETVDKAKKEGGENVQILYLTHLGPLYTSTNTIVENGEVLYLGSKQLGDKLMKEENGFIIVHGHSHTAEGYVTLRSDKHIFNPGCCCDGHYGILDIKKDKNGKWGVGACTVAYL
;
A
#
# COMPACT_ATOMS: atom_id res chain seq x y z
N MET A 1 24.15 -2.46 12.47
CA MET A 1 23.95 -2.21 11.03
C MET A 1 24.79 -1.00 10.65
N GLU A 2 25.45 -1.02 9.48
CA GLU A 2 26.07 0.20 8.96
C GLU A 2 24.99 1.24 8.70
N THR A 3 25.19 2.46 9.19
CA THR A 3 24.27 3.58 8.94
C THR A 3 24.36 3.97 7.48
N LYS A 4 23.24 3.90 6.76
CA LYS A 4 23.14 4.34 5.37
C LYS A 4 22.63 5.78 5.33
N ASP A 5 23.09 6.53 4.33
CA ASP A 5 22.60 7.88 4.07
C ASP A 5 21.54 7.92 2.96
N SER A 6 21.26 6.80 2.33
CA SER A 6 20.22 6.64 1.32
C SER A 6 19.72 5.20 1.22
N TYR A 7 18.48 5.06 0.77
CA TYR A 7 17.87 3.78 0.38
C TYR A 7 17.22 3.93 -0.99
N LYS A 8 17.32 2.87 -1.80
CA LYS A 8 16.66 2.74 -3.10
C LYS A 8 15.69 1.58 -3.06
N PHE A 9 14.43 1.84 -3.40
CA PHE A 9 13.36 0.86 -3.44
C PHE A 9 12.85 0.65 -4.87
N LEU A 10 12.64 -0.61 -5.25
CA LEU A 10 11.69 -0.92 -6.30
C LEU A 10 10.29 -0.91 -5.68
N VAL A 11 9.31 -0.31 -6.33
CA VAL A 11 7.93 -0.27 -5.86
C VAL A 11 7.03 -0.94 -6.88
N VAL A 12 6.32 -1.98 -6.43
CA VAL A 12 5.39 -2.78 -7.23
C VAL A 12 4.04 -2.83 -6.50
N THR A 13 2.95 -2.81 -7.22
CA THR A 13 1.60 -2.94 -6.70
C THR A 13 0.65 -3.48 -7.76
N ASP A 14 -0.49 -4.01 -7.32
CA ASP A 14 -1.60 -4.38 -8.21
C ASP A 14 -1.11 -5.29 -9.38
N VAL A 15 -0.52 -6.44 -9.01
CA VAL A 15 0.00 -7.42 -9.97
C VAL A 15 -1.11 -8.27 -10.58
N HIS A 16 -2.18 -8.55 -9.80
CA HIS A 16 -3.39 -9.26 -10.26
C HIS A 16 -3.07 -10.54 -11.04
N ASP A 17 -2.40 -11.49 -10.39
CA ASP A 17 -2.01 -12.79 -10.95
C ASP A 17 -1.05 -12.72 -12.16
N ASN A 18 -0.61 -11.53 -12.61
CA ASN A 18 0.16 -11.37 -13.85
C ASN A 18 1.67 -11.63 -13.67
N ILE A 19 2.04 -12.87 -13.43
CA ILE A 19 3.44 -13.29 -13.24
C ILE A 19 4.33 -12.96 -14.45
N GLU A 20 3.79 -12.93 -15.66
CA GLU A 20 4.58 -12.65 -16.87
C GLU A 20 5.04 -11.16 -16.91
N LYS A 21 4.22 -10.25 -16.41
CA LYS A 21 4.63 -8.85 -16.23
C LYS A 21 5.74 -8.75 -15.18
N VAL A 22 5.65 -9.52 -14.09
CA VAL A 22 6.69 -9.54 -13.06
C VAL A 22 8.02 -10.08 -13.61
N LYS A 23 8.02 -11.15 -14.39
CA LYS A 23 9.23 -11.65 -15.05
C LYS A 23 9.85 -10.61 -16.00
N THR A 24 9.01 -9.94 -16.80
CA THR A 24 9.46 -8.85 -17.68
C THR A 24 10.07 -7.70 -16.88
N LEU A 25 9.46 -7.34 -15.73
CA LEU A 25 10.00 -6.35 -14.82
C LEU A 25 11.36 -6.77 -14.29
N VAL A 26 11.48 -8.00 -13.79
CA VAL A 26 12.76 -8.54 -13.27
C VAL A 26 13.85 -8.45 -14.32
N ASP A 27 13.59 -8.92 -15.53
CA ASP A 27 14.56 -8.85 -16.62
C ASP A 27 14.97 -7.41 -16.96
N LYS A 28 14.01 -6.46 -16.89
CA LYS A 28 14.24 -5.05 -17.23
C LYS A 28 15.12 -4.32 -16.20
N VAL A 29 14.99 -4.66 -14.93
CA VAL A 29 15.64 -3.92 -13.84
C VAL A 29 16.73 -4.71 -13.10
N GLN A 30 17.09 -5.92 -13.57
CA GLN A 30 18.06 -6.81 -12.90
C GLN A 30 19.44 -6.19 -12.67
N ASP A 31 19.84 -5.20 -13.48
CA ASP A 31 21.12 -4.49 -13.34
C ASP A 31 21.04 -3.32 -12.33
N ILE A 32 19.86 -3.02 -11.80
CA ILE A 32 19.66 -1.98 -10.79
C ILE A 32 19.73 -2.62 -9.42
N LYS A 33 20.62 -2.12 -8.57
CA LYS A 33 20.68 -2.58 -7.18
C LYS A 33 19.64 -1.83 -6.33
N PHE A 34 18.70 -2.56 -5.81
CA PHE A 34 17.73 -2.09 -4.81
C PHE A 34 18.15 -2.52 -3.40
N ASP A 35 17.81 -1.72 -2.40
CA ASP A 35 17.95 -2.10 -1.01
C ASP A 35 16.78 -3.01 -0.57
N PHE A 36 15.59 -2.72 -1.09
CA PHE A 36 14.37 -3.47 -0.85
C PHE A 36 13.41 -3.38 -2.05
N VAL A 37 12.55 -4.39 -2.14
CA VAL A 37 11.36 -4.35 -3.01
C VAL A 37 10.14 -4.05 -2.14
N PHE A 38 9.46 -2.94 -2.40
CA PHE A 38 8.16 -2.65 -1.80
C PHE A 38 7.06 -3.25 -2.65
N CYS A 39 6.14 -4.00 -2.01
CA CYS A 39 4.93 -4.46 -2.65
C CYS A 39 3.71 -3.92 -1.88
N CYS A 40 2.91 -3.09 -2.57
CA CYS A 40 1.79 -2.38 -1.95
C CYS A 40 0.47 -3.17 -2.01
N GLY A 41 0.50 -4.48 -2.29
CA GLY A 41 -0.68 -5.36 -2.27
C GLY A 41 -1.33 -5.57 -3.63
N ASP A 42 -2.47 -6.28 -3.62
CA ASP A 42 -3.22 -6.77 -4.77
C ASP A 42 -2.32 -7.54 -5.76
N VAL A 43 -1.54 -8.47 -5.20
CA VAL A 43 -0.63 -9.33 -5.97
C VAL A 43 -1.40 -10.47 -6.64
N VAL A 44 -2.47 -10.95 -6.00
CA VAL A 44 -3.35 -12.01 -6.48
C VAL A 44 -4.81 -11.58 -6.41
N ASP A 45 -5.68 -12.27 -7.16
CA ASP A 45 -7.11 -11.97 -7.26
C ASP A 45 -7.99 -13.04 -6.62
N VAL A 46 -7.92 -13.19 -5.30
CA VAL A 46 -8.83 -14.12 -4.60
C VAL A 46 -10.27 -13.62 -4.76
N PRO A 47 -11.19 -14.43 -5.31
CA PRO A 47 -12.60 -14.06 -5.36
C PRO A 47 -13.14 -13.83 -3.95
N ILE A 48 -13.63 -12.65 -3.65
CA ILE A 48 -14.01 -12.23 -2.30
C ILE A 48 -15.09 -13.12 -1.68
N ASN A 49 -16.06 -13.55 -2.50
CA ASN A 49 -17.09 -14.49 -2.08
C ASN A 49 -16.57 -15.92 -1.77
N LYS A 50 -15.29 -16.18 -2.04
CA LYS A 50 -14.61 -17.46 -1.79
C LYS A 50 -13.37 -17.33 -0.92
N ASN A 51 -13.09 -16.13 -0.37
CA ASN A 51 -11.89 -15.90 0.43
C ASN A 51 -11.87 -16.70 1.75
N GLU A 52 -13.02 -17.23 2.18
CA GLU A 52 -13.11 -18.15 3.31
C GLU A 52 -13.03 -19.64 2.88
N ASP A 53 -13.04 -19.94 1.58
CA ASP A 53 -12.87 -21.28 1.04
C ASP A 53 -11.38 -21.66 1.05
N THR A 54 -11.03 -22.61 1.92
CA THR A 54 -9.64 -23.00 2.13
C THR A 54 -8.97 -23.62 0.91
N GLU A 55 -9.71 -24.29 0.03
CA GLU A 55 -9.14 -24.89 -1.18
C GLU A 55 -8.86 -23.81 -2.25
N VAL A 56 -9.78 -22.86 -2.41
CA VAL A 56 -9.57 -21.71 -3.31
C VAL A 56 -8.40 -20.88 -2.80
N THR A 57 -8.37 -20.59 -1.52
CA THR A 57 -7.29 -19.77 -0.92
C THR A 57 -5.91 -20.39 -1.10
N LYS A 58 -5.77 -21.73 -1.01
CA LYS A 58 -4.49 -22.43 -1.25
C LYS A 58 -3.96 -22.23 -2.66
N GLU A 59 -4.80 -22.19 -3.69
CA GLU A 59 -4.36 -21.91 -5.07
C GLU A 59 -3.71 -20.53 -5.16
N TYR A 60 -4.36 -19.52 -4.57
CA TYR A 60 -3.85 -18.15 -4.59
C TYR A 60 -2.61 -17.94 -3.73
N VAL A 61 -2.47 -18.67 -2.62
CA VAL A 61 -1.23 -18.71 -1.84
C VAL A 61 -0.05 -19.22 -2.69
N ILE A 62 -0.28 -20.23 -3.51
CA ILE A 62 0.76 -20.74 -4.43
C ILE A 62 1.12 -19.69 -5.49
N LYS A 63 0.13 -19.02 -6.09
CA LYS A 63 0.36 -17.96 -7.07
C LYS A 63 1.15 -16.79 -6.44
N LEU A 64 0.74 -16.34 -5.26
CA LEU A 64 1.42 -15.28 -4.52
C LEU A 64 2.88 -15.64 -4.25
N LYS A 65 3.14 -16.88 -3.81
CA LYS A 65 4.49 -17.38 -3.57
C LYS A 65 5.33 -17.40 -4.84
N ASN A 66 4.76 -17.80 -5.98
CA ASN A 66 5.48 -17.82 -7.26
C ASN A 66 5.87 -16.41 -7.70
N ILE A 67 4.95 -15.44 -7.55
CA ILE A 67 5.22 -14.03 -7.88
C ILE A 67 6.32 -13.47 -6.97
N PHE A 68 6.28 -13.75 -5.67
CA PHE A 68 7.31 -13.29 -4.73
C PHE A 68 8.66 -13.91 -5.02
N THR A 69 8.71 -15.21 -5.38
CA THR A 69 9.96 -15.88 -5.79
C THR A 69 10.62 -15.19 -7.00
N GLU A 70 9.84 -14.63 -7.92
CA GLU A 70 10.39 -13.81 -9.00
C GLU A 70 10.92 -12.46 -8.50
N LEU A 71 10.16 -11.76 -7.67
CA LEU A 71 10.56 -10.44 -7.13
C LEU A 71 11.76 -10.50 -6.19
N GLU A 72 11.94 -11.60 -5.45
CA GLU A 72 13.09 -11.81 -4.54
C GLU A 72 14.44 -11.79 -5.27
N LYS A 73 14.47 -12.06 -6.57
CA LYS A 73 15.69 -11.91 -7.39
C LYS A 73 16.24 -10.48 -7.38
N LEU A 74 15.40 -9.50 -7.07
CA LEU A 74 15.74 -8.08 -7.03
C LEU A 74 16.05 -7.56 -5.63
N GLY A 75 15.70 -8.31 -4.58
CA GLY A 75 15.97 -7.97 -3.19
C GLY A 75 14.91 -8.45 -2.21
N HIS A 76 15.16 -8.24 -0.92
CA HIS A 76 14.22 -8.57 0.15
C HIS A 76 12.90 -7.79 -0.01
N ILE A 77 11.77 -8.50 0.07
CA ILE A 77 10.44 -7.91 -0.13
C ILE A 77 9.88 -7.43 1.21
N ILE A 78 9.49 -6.17 1.25
CA ILE A 78 8.69 -5.58 2.32
C ILE A 78 7.31 -5.27 1.74
N TRP A 79 6.25 -5.84 2.33
CA TRP A 79 4.95 -5.74 1.71
C TRP A 79 3.80 -5.55 2.68
N VAL A 80 2.66 -5.16 2.14
CA VAL A 80 1.36 -5.15 2.81
C VAL A 80 0.33 -5.81 1.91
N PRO A 81 -0.62 -6.61 2.44
CA PRO A 81 -1.69 -7.16 1.61
C PRO A 81 -2.64 -6.05 1.13
N GLY A 82 -3.13 -6.15 -0.11
CA GLY A 82 -4.22 -5.34 -0.65
C GLY A 82 -5.59 -5.92 -0.28
N ASN A 83 -6.66 -5.51 -0.96
CA ASN A 83 -8.00 -6.04 -0.66
C ASN A 83 -8.32 -7.36 -1.39
N HIS A 84 -7.45 -7.81 -2.27
CA HIS A 84 -7.60 -9.07 -3.02
C HIS A 84 -6.78 -10.24 -2.45
N GLU A 85 -5.93 -10.03 -1.47
CA GLU A 85 -5.13 -11.09 -0.88
C GLU A 85 -5.94 -12.09 -0.04
N PRO A 86 -5.43 -13.34 0.09
CA PRO A 86 -5.97 -14.30 1.05
C PRO A 86 -6.08 -13.73 2.47
N ILE A 87 -7.20 -14.02 3.15
CA ILE A 87 -7.53 -13.45 4.46
C ILE A 87 -6.50 -13.77 5.55
N GLU A 88 -5.77 -14.87 5.39
CA GLU A 88 -4.74 -15.26 6.35
C GLU A 88 -3.62 -14.24 6.50
N TYR A 89 -3.29 -13.47 5.44
CA TYR A 89 -2.24 -12.47 5.49
C TYR A 89 -2.59 -11.21 6.29
N PHE A 90 -3.86 -11.07 6.69
CA PHE A 90 -4.33 -10.03 7.60
C PHE A 90 -4.41 -10.48 9.06
N LYS A 91 -4.24 -11.78 9.31
CA LYS A 91 -4.31 -12.36 10.66
C LYS A 91 -2.91 -12.49 11.25
N LEU A 92 -2.86 -12.38 12.57
CA LEU A 92 -1.66 -12.68 13.32
C LEU A 92 -1.67 -14.15 13.74
N ASP A 93 -0.49 -14.76 13.77
CA ASP A 93 -0.31 -16.10 14.34
C ASP A 93 -0.44 -16.07 15.88
N GLU A 94 -0.31 -17.24 16.52
CA GLU A 94 -0.37 -17.39 17.99
C GLU A 94 0.70 -16.61 18.74
N ASN A 95 1.81 -16.23 18.06
CA ASN A 95 2.89 -15.43 18.60
C ASN A 95 2.78 -13.94 18.24
N ASN A 96 1.62 -13.53 17.71
CA ASN A 96 1.36 -12.17 17.25
C ASN A 96 2.25 -11.74 16.07
N ASN A 97 2.66 -12.67 15.20
CA ASN A 97 3.37 -12.40 13.96
C ASN A 97 2.44 -12.47 12.75
N ASN A 98 2.76 -11.71 11.71
CA ASN A 98 2.14 -11.85 10.41
C ASN A 98 2.62 -13.14 9.75
N ILE A 99 1.77 -13.70 8.90
CA ILE A 99 2.15 -14.83 8.03
C ILE A 99 2.97 -14.27 6.87
N GLU A 100 4.14 -14.87 6.65
CA GLU A 100 5.03 -14.51 5.55
C GLU A 100 4.74 -15.36 4.32
N VAL A 101 4.94 -14.78 3.13
CA VAL A 101 4.76 -15.50 1.85
C VAL A 101 5.95 -16.43 1.58
N THR A 102 7.15 -15.92 1.81
CA THR A 102 8.42 -16.59 1.62
C THR A 102 9.37 -16.27 2.77
N ASN A 103 10.54 -16.91 2.79
CA ASN A 103 11.56 -16.62 3.82
C ASN A 103 12.26 -15.27 3.62
N ASP A 104 12.17 -14.69 2.42
CA ASP A 104 12.79 -13.40 2.07
C ASP A 104 11.76 -12.30 1.84
N SER A 105 10.59 -12.45 2.45
CA SER A 105 9.53 -11.44 2.49
C SER A 105 9.13 -11.09 3.91
N GLU A 106 8.66 -9.87 4.12
CA GLU A 106 8.20 -9.37 5.41
C GLU A 106 6.86 -8.66 5.25
N ASN A 107 5.80 -9.27 5.80
CA ASN A 107 4.46 -8.69 5.84
C ASN A 107 4.36 -7.65 6.96
N LEU A 108 4.22 -6.39 6.58
CA LEU A 108 4.13 -5.28 7.52
C LEU A 108 2.71 -4.86 7.90
N HIS A 109 1.67 -5.63 7.57
CA HIS A 109 0.32 -5.27 7.99
C HIS A 109 0.25 -5.11 9.52
N LYS A 110 -0.07 -3.87 10.00
CA LYS A 110 -0.09 -3.46 11.43
C LYS A 110 1.26 -3.62 12.15
N LYS A 111 2.35 -3.55 11.39
CA LYS A 111 3.72 -3.67 11.91
C LYS A 111 4.61 -2.52 11.48
N ILE A 112 5.77 -2.47 12.12
CA ILE A 112 6.83 -1.50 11.82
C ILE A 112 8.11 -2.23 11.45
N LYS A 113 8.91 -1.60 10.60
CA LYS A 113 10.29 -2.01 10.33
C LYS A 113 11.23 -0.84 10.55
N LYS A 114 12.19 -1.02 11.43
CA LYS A 114 13.28 -0.06 11.62
C LYS A 114 14.28 -0.20 10.46
N LEU A 115 14.52 0.89 9.73
CA LEU A 115 15.57 0.96 8.70
C LEU A 115 16.83 1.64 9.22
N ASP A 116 16.68 2.63 10.09
CA ASP A 116 17.78 3.38 10.70
C ASP A 116 17.34 3.87 12.09
N ASP A 117 18.24 4.48 12.86
CA ASP A 117 17.95 4.91 14.23
C ASP A 117 16.73 5.82 14.35
N ASN A 118 16.48 6.64 13.33
CA ASN A 118 15.35 7.56 13.27
C ASN A 118 14.43 7.34 12.07
N LEU A 119 14.55 6.22 11.33
CA LEU A 119 13.73 5.93 10.15
C LEU A 119 12.97 4.62 10.30
N TYR A 120 11.65 4.69 10.22
CA TYR A 120 10.76 3.55 10.30
C TYR A 120 9.84 3.46 9.09
N ILE A 121 9.57 2.23 8.64
CA ILE A 121 8.43 1.93 7.78
C ILE A 121 7.27 1.55 8.68
N VAL A 122 6.11 2.13 8.45
CA VAL A 122 4.83 1.75 9.07
C VAL A 122 3.95 1.14 7.99
N GLY A 123 3.59 -0.13 8.16
CA GLY A 123 2.83 -0.88 7.17
C GLY A 123 1.35 -1.06 7.55
N LEU A 124 0.45 -0.84 6.57
CA LEU A 124 -0.97 -1.13 6.73
C LEU A 124 -1.60 -1.56 5.40
N GLY A 125 -2.03 -2.80 5.31
CA GLY A 125 -2.73 -3.36 4.16
C GLY A 125 -4.24 -3.19 4.24
N GLY A 126 -4.91 -3.59 3.16
CA GLY A 126 -6.36 -3.50 2.99
C GLY A 126 -6.83 -2.15 2.47
N SER A 127 -8.11 -2.04 2.24
CA SER A 127 -8.74 -0.82 1.73
C SER A 127 -10.04 -0.49 2.48
N VAL A 128 -10.58 0.69 2.22
CA VAL A 128 -11.94 1.08 2.61
C VAL A 128 -12.84 1.09 1.38
N PRO A 129 -14.18 1.01 1.53
CA PRO A 129 -15.08 1.04 0.38
C PRO A 129 -14.88 2.27 -0.50
N ILE A 130 -15.01 2.07 -1.81
CA ILE A 130 -14.86 3.11 -2.83
C ILE A 130 -15.99 4.13 -2.74
N MET A 131 -15.68 5.41 -2.94
CA MET A 131 -16.65 6.50 -2.99
C MET A 131 -16.81 7.02 -4.42
N THR A 132 -18.05 7.15 -4.89
CA THR A 132 -18.35 7.81 -6.16
C THR A 132 -19.15 9.08 -5.96
N GLY A 133 -18.99 9.96 -6.92
CA GLY A 133 -19.84 11.14 -7.10
C GLY A 133 -19.62 12.20 -6.02
N TYR A 134 -18.84 13.20 -6.32
CA TYR A 134 -18.79 14.41 -5.51
C TYR A 134 -19.91 15.36 -5.98
N ASN A 135 -21.00 15.42 -5.21
CA ASN A 135 -21.88 16.56 -5.32
C ASN A 135 -21.30 17.66 -4.43
N TRP A 136 -20.96 18.82 -4.98
CA TRP A 136 -20.37 19.98 -4.32
C TRP A 136 -21.16 20.51 -3.10
N ARG A 137 -22.25 19.84 -2.72
CA ARG A 137 -23.17 20.21 -1.64
C ARG A 137 -23.08 19.32 -0.39
N HIS A 138 -21.95 18.72 -0.09
CA HIS A 138 -21.71 17.93 1.14
C HIS A 138 -22.44 16.59 1.27
N ASP A 139 -23.16 16.12 0.25
CA ASP A 139 -23.83 14.84 0.30
C ASP A 139 -22.97 13.80 -0.45
N PHE A 140 -22.41 12.86 0.30
CA PHE A 140 -21.76 11.68 -0.26
C PHE A 140 -22.84 10.82 -0.91
N VAL A 141 -22.83 10.70 -2.22
CA VAL A 141 -23.71 9.77 -2.93
C VAL A 141 -23.04 8.41 -2.93
N LEU A 142 -23.46 7.53 -2.03
CA LEU A 142 -23.24 6.10 -2.18
C LEU A 142 -23.84 5.65 -3.51
N PHE A 143 -23.13 4.84 -4.25
CA PHE A 143 -23.56 4.29 -5.53
C PHE A 143 -25.00 3.76 -5.49
N LYS A 144 -25.87 4.36 -6.26
CA LYS A 144 -27.27 3.92 -6.35
C LYS A 144 -27.48 2.71 -7.27
N ASP A 145 -26.54 2.42 -8.16
CA ASP A 145 -26.71 1.46 -9.25
C ASP A 145 -25.69 0.31 -9.27
N LEU A 146 -24.74 0.27 -8.36
CA LEU A 146 -23.88 -0.90 -8.17
C LEU A 146 -24.60 -1.93 -7.30
N ASN A 147 -24.34 -3.20 -7.56
CA ASN A 147 -24.79 -4.28 -6.68
C ASN A 147 -24.02 -4.17 -5.35
N LEU A 148 -24.49 -3.23 -4.50
CA LEU A 148 -23.81 -2.69 -3.32
C LEU A 148 -23.20 -3.78 -2.41
N GLU A 149 -23.86 -4.95 -2.31
CA GLU A 149 -23.29 -6.05 -1.52
C GLU A 149 -22.02 -6.64 -2.13
N LYS A 150 -21.95 -6.72 -3.46
CA LYS A 150 -20.82 -7.32 -4.16
C LYS A 150 -19.66 -6.32 -4.24
N ASP A 151 -19.95 -5.11 -4.65
CA ASP A 151 -18.92 -4.08 -4.87
C ASP A 151 -18.39 -3.51 -3.56
N PHE A 152 -19.24 -3.43 -2.54
CA PHE A 152 -18.85 -3.05 -1.18
C PHE A 152 -17.85 -4.04 -0.55
N LYS A 153 -18.00 -5.34 -0.83
CA LYS A 153 -17.03 -6.36 -0.40
C LYS A 153 -15.67 -6.18 -1.09
N TYR A 154 -15.64 -5.80 -2.36
CA TYR A 154 -14.39 -5.59 -3.08
C TYR A 154 -13.60 -4.39 -2.58
N GLY A 155 -14.27 -3.28 -2.28
CA GLY A 155 -13.59 -2.05 -1.90
C GLY A 155 -13.04 -2.03 -0.48
N GLY A 156 -13.66 -2.73 0.48
CA GLY A 156 -13.44 -2.48 1.90
C GLY A 156 -12.72 -3.57 2.68
N TYR A 157 -12.23 -4.61 2.05
CA TYR A 157 -11.59 -5.71 2.78
C TYR A 157 -10.22 -5.30 3.35
N PRO A 158 -9.85 -5.61 4.60
CA PRO A 158 -10.63 -6.31 5.64
C PRO A 158 -11.54 -5.38 6.46
N TYR A 159 -11.63 -4.11 6.11
CA TYR A 159 -12.39 -3.08 6.84
C TYR A 159 -13.85 -3.00 6.39
N ASN A 160 -14.40 -4.13 5.92
CA ASN A 160 -15.79 -4.23 5.52
C ASN A 160 -16.72 -3.91 6.69
N VAL A 161 -17.61 -2.96 6.45
CA VAL A 161 -18.71 -2.60 7.32
C VAL A 161 -19.99 -2.56 6.48
N THR A 162 -21.15 -2.41 7.10
CA THR A 162 -22.37 -2.25 6.32
C THR A 162 -22.34 -0.94 5.51
N PRO A 163 -23.08 -0.83 4.38
CA PRO A 163 -23.14 0.40 3.60
C PRO A 163 -23.49 1.66 4.40
N ASN A 164 -24.22 1.51 5.51
CA ASN A 164 -24.60 2.60 6.40
C ASN A 164 -23.44 3.06 7.31
N ASP A 165 -22.40 2.27 7.44
CA ASP A 165 -21.26 2.50 8.35
C ASP A 165 -19.95 2.83 7.58
N PHE A 166 -20.05 3.33 6.35
CA PHE A 166 -18.90 3.63 5.49
C PHE A 166 -17.80 4.43 6.22
N HIS A 167 -18.18 5.49 6.95
CA HIS A 167 -17.22 6.28 7.70
C HIS A 167 -16.48 5.47 8.78
N LYS A 168 -17.12 4.46 9.32
CA LYS A 168 -16.53 3.58 10.32
C LYS A 168 -15.40 2.72 9.75
N SER A 169 -15.48 2.32 8.48
CA SER A 169 -14.39 1.61 7.80
C SER A 169 -13.13 2.48 7.75
N ASP A 170 -13.25 3.72 7.34
CA ASP A 170 -12.13 4.68 7.30
C ASP A 170 -11.57 4.99 8.69
N GLU A 171 -12.45 5.11 9.70
CA GLU A 171 -12.05 5.27 11.11
C GLU A 171 -11.26 4.06 11.63
N LEU A 172 -11.70 2.84 11.31
CA LEU A 172 -11.00 1.62 11.71
C LEU A 172 -9.64 1.51 11.04
N PHE A 173 -9.56 1.80 9.73
CA PHE A 173 -8.31 1.82 9.00
C PHE A 173 -7.29 2.78 9.63
N VAL A 174 -7.70 4.02 9.90
CA VAL A 174 -6.81 5.02 10.50
C VAL A 174 -6.51 4.73 11.97
N LYS A 175 -7.44 4.11 12.71
CA LYS A 175 -7.16 3.63 14.07
C LYS A 175 -5.99 2.64 14.06
N ASP A 176 -6.04 1.62 13.21
CA ASP A 176 -4.97 0.62 13.11
C ASP A 176 -3.64 1.27 12.68
N LEU A 177 -3.70 2.26 11.77
CA LEU A 177 -2.52 3.02 11.38
C LEU A 177 -1.93 3.81 12.55
N ASN A 178 -2.77 4.48 13.35
CA ASN A 178 -2.34 5.23 14.53
C ASN A 178 -1.66 4.33 15.56
N GLU A 179 -2.27 3.20 15.87
CA GLU A 179 -1.68 2.20 16.79
C GLU A 179 -0.31 1.70 16.29
N THR A 180 -0.14 1.60 14.96
CA THR A 180 1.14 1.18 14.37
C THR A 180 2.18 2.31 14.41
N VAL A 181 1.77 3.56 14.18
CA VAL A 181 2.63 4.75 14.35
C VAL A 181 3.11 4.89 15.81
N ASP A 182 2.21 4.65 16.77
CA ASP A 182 2.56 4.72 18.19
C ASP A 182 3.62 3.66 18.58
N LYS A 183 3.60 2.49 17.93
CA LYS A 183 4.70 1.49 18.10
C LYS A 183 6.04 2.05 17.62
N ALA A 184 6.08 2.71 16.45
CA ALA A 184 7.31 3.32 15.93
C ALA A 184 7.84 4.43 16.87
N LYS A 185 6.96 5.30 17.35
CA LYS A 185 7.32 6.36 18.31
C LYS A 185 7.80 5.78 19.65
N LYS A 186 7.16 4.73 20.14
CA LYS A 186 7.57 4.06 21.38
C LYS A 186 8.95 3.44 21.27
N GLU A 187 9.31 2.91 20.11
CA GLU A 187 10.61 2.26 19.88
C GLU A 187 11.72 3.27 19.58
N GLY A 188 11.46 4.24 18.71
CA GLY A 188 12.47 5.18 18.18
C GLY A 188 12.41 6.60 18.77
N GLY A 189 11.42 6.89 19.63
CA GLY A 189 11.18 8.22 20.21
C GLY A 189 10.30 9.13 19.36
N GLU A 190 9.95 10.28 19.91
CA GLU A 190 9.00 11.22 19.29
C GLU A 190 9.48 11.84 17.95
N ASN A 191 10.79 11.85 17.71
CA ASN A 191 11.40 12.47 16.53
C ASN A 191 11.66 11.48 15.38
N VAL A 192 11.11 10.26 15.44
CA VAL A 192 11.24 9.28 14.34
C VAL A 192 10.64 9.83 13.06
N GLN A 193 11.22 9.45 11.93
CA GLN A 193 10.67 9.73 10.60
C GLN A 193 10.01 8.48 10.05
N ILE A 194 8.83 8.65 9.45
CA ILE A 194 7.98 7.56 9.04
C ILE A 194 7.74 7.60 7.54
N LEU A 195 8.07 6.49 6.88
CA LEU A 195 7.57 6.12 5.56
C LEU A 195 6.36 5.21 5.75
N TYR A 196 5.22 5.60 5.22
CA TYR A 196 4.02 4.76 5.21
C TYR A 196 4.03 3.87 3.98
N LEU A 197 3.92 2.55 4.18
CA LEU A 197 3.68 1.56 3.14
C LEU A 197 2.24 1.07 3.30
N THR A 198 1.36 1.49 2.41
CA THR A 198 -0.07 1.15 2.48
C THR A 198 -0.56 0.62 1.14
N HIS A 199 -1.64 -0.18 1.15
CA HIS A 199 -2.31 -0.48 -0.11
C HIS A 199 -3.18 0.71 -0.54
N LEU A 200 -3.97 1.24 0.38
CA LEU A 200 -4.83 2.39 0.16
C LEU A 200 -4.06 3.71 0.30
N GLY A 201 -4.27 4.64 -0.61
CA GLY A 201 -3.71 6.00 -0.52
C GLY A 201 -4.69 7.02 0.07
N PRO A 202 -4.27 8.29 0.19
CA PRO A 202 -5.11 9.36 0.72
C PRO A 202 -6.12 9.86 -0.31
N LEU A 203 -7.36 10.08 0.12
CA LEU A 203 -8.44 10.62 -0.71
C LEU A 203 -8.12 12.03 -1.23
N TYR A 204 -8.74 12.43 -2.32
CA TYR A 204 -8.62 13.75 -2.97
C TYR A 204 -7.22 14.10 -3.47
N THR A 205 -6.42 13.09 -3.78
CA THR A 205 -5.12 13.27 -4.44
C THR A 205 -5.20 12.71 -5.87
N SER A 206 -4.37 13.22 -6.77
CA SER A 206 -4.30 12.70 -8.16
C SER A 206 -3.88 11.22 -8.19
N THR A 207 -3.20 10.74 -7.16
CA THR A 207 -2.79 9.33 -7.04
C THR A 207 -3.90 8.38 -6.58
N ASN A 208 -5.10 8.91 -6.25
CA ASN A 208 -6.28 8.16 -5.84
C ASN A 208 -7.58 8.67 -6.47
N THR A 209 -7.46 9.43 -7.55
CA THR A 209 -8.62 9.93 -8.29
C THR A 209 -8.54 9.42 -9.70
N ILE A 210 -9.52 8.64 -10.12
CA ILE A 210 -9.62 8.13 -11.48
C ILE A 210 -10.89 8.65 -12.16
N VAL A 211 -10.92 8.60 -13.48
CA VAL A 211 -12.12 8.91 -14.27
C VAL A 211 -12.51 7.66 -15.02
N GLU A 212 -13.67 7.12 -14.71
CA GLU A 212 -14.20 5.91 -15.33
C GLU A 212 -15.61 6.20 -15.85
N ASN A 213 -15.88 5.88 -17.12
CA ASN A 213 -17.18 6.13 -17.77
C ASN A 213 -17.71 7.58 -17.64
N GLY A 214 -16.80 8.56 -17.52
CA GLY A 214 -17.14 9.98 -17.33
C GLY A 214 -17.45 10.38 -15.89
N GLU A 215 -17.34 9.47 -14.95
CA GLU A 215 -17.49 9.72 -13.52
C GLU A 215 -16.13 9.81 -12.83
N VAL A 216 -16.02 10.67 -11.80
CA VAL A 216 -14.83 10.80 -10.98
C VAL A 216 -14.97 9.88 -9.76
N LEU A 217 -14.06 8.93 -9.63
CA LEU A 217 -14.00 7.98 -8.53
C LEU A 217 -12.85 8.36 -7.59
N TYR A 218 -13.14 8.37 -6.30
CA TYR A 218 -12.16 8.61 -5.24
C TYR A 218 -11.90 7.31 -4.48
N LEU A 219 -10.70 6.76 -4.66
CA LEU A 219 -10.33 5.41 -4.19
C LEU A 219 -9.46 5.43 -2.92
N GLY A 220 -9.57 6.45 -2.10
CA GLY A 220 -8.66 6.64 -0.97
C GLY A 220 -9.33 6.83 0.38
N SER A 221 -8.50 6.89 1.43
CA SER A 221 -8.91 7.25 2.79
C SER A 221 -8.82 8.76 3.00
N LYS A 222 -9.93 9.37 3.41
CA LYS A 222 -9.95 10.79 3.80
C LYS A 222 -9.09 11.04 5.03
N GLN A 223 -9.21 10.17 6.03
CA GLN A 223 -8.50 10.34 7.29
C GLN A 223 -7.00 10.11 7.15
N LEU A 224 -6.57 9.26 6.20
CA LEU A 224 -5.15 9.06 5.90
C LEU A 224 -4.51 10.36 5.36
N GLY A 225 -5.20 11.07 4.48
CA GLY A 225 -4.76 12.38 3.99
C GLY A 225 -4.65 13.40 5.12
N ASP A 226 -5.68 13.49 5.95
CA ASP A 226 -5.68 14.37 7.13
C ASP A 226 -4.54 14.03 8.10
N LYS A 227 -4.27 12.73 8.29
CA LYS A 227 -3.17 12.27 9.16
C LYS A 227 -1.82 12.69 8.60
N LEU A 228 -1.52 12.44 7.32
CA LEU A 228 -0.24 12.82 6.73
C LEU A 228 0.02 14.33 6.87
N MET A 229 -1.02 15.15 6.71
CA MET A 229 -0.90 16.61 6.83
C MET A 229 -0.68 17.10 8.26
N LYS A 230 -1.19 16.40 9.26
CA LYS A 230 -1.08 16.76 10.68
C LYS A 230 0.11 16.11 11.39
N GLU A 231 0.51 14.93 10.95
CA GLU A 231 1.61 14.17 11.55
C GLU A 231 2.96 14.72 11.10
N GLU A 232 3.77 15.21 12.05
CA GLU A 232 5.08 15.76 11.75
C GLU A 232 6.09 14.68 11.33
N ASN A 233 5.94 13.47 11.85
CA ASN A 233 6.85 12.36 11.64
C ASN A 233 6.75 11.72 10.25
N GLY A 234 5.56 11.67 9.66
CA GLY A 234 5.35 11.09 8.33
C GLY A 234 5.85 12.01 7.22
N PHE A 235 6.65 11.49 6.28
CA PHE A 235 7.14 12.29 5.14
C PHE A 235 6.67 11.77 3.79
N ILE A 236 6.38 10.48 3.64
CA ILE A 236 5.87 9.91 2.39
C ILE A 236 4.88 8.78 2.65
N ILE A 237 3.85 8.68 1.81
CA ILE A 237 2.99 7.51 1.64
C ILE A 237 3.32 6.86 0.30
N VAL A 238 3.64 5.57 0.31
CA VAL A 238 3.79 4.71 -0.87
C VAL A 238 2.59 3.77 -0.89
N HIS A 239 1.83 3.76 -1.97
CA HIS A 239 0.58 3.01 -2.05
C HIS A 239 0.26 2.47 -3.46
N GLY A 240 -0.80 1.68 -3.58
CA GLY A 240 -1.37 1.13 -4.80
C GLY A 240 -2.87 1.38 -4.91
N HIS A 241 -3.65 0.33 -5.21
CA HIS A 241 -5.11 0.29 -5.27
C HIS A 241 -5.73 1.09 -6.42
N SER A 242 -5.17 2.22 -6.79
CA SER A 242 -5.69 3.11 -7.85
C SER A 242 -4.88 2.90 -9.12
N HIS A 243 -5.26 1.90 -9.91
CA HIS A 243 -4.46 1.35 -11.03
C HIS A 243 -4.01 2.39 -12.05
N THR A 244 -4.89 3.33 -12.41
CA THR A 244 -4.68 4.34 -13.46
C THR A 244 -4.44 5.74 -12.89
N ALA A 245 -4.10 5.82 -11.60
CA ALA A 245 -3.79 7.06 -10.92
C ALA A 245 -2.31 7.10 -10.50
N GLU A 246 -1.44 6.56 -11.36
CA GLU A 246 0.00 6.58 -11.14
C GLU A 246 0.53 8.00 -11.05
N GLY A 247 1.48 8.23 -10.15
CA GLY A 247 2.07 9.53 -10.00
C GLY A 247 2.79 9.77 -8.67
N TYR A 248 3.42 10.91 -8.62
CA TYR A 248 4.06 11.45 -7.44
C TYR A 248 3.53 12.84 -7.14
N VAL A 249 3.08 13.04 -5.92
CA VAL A 249 2.49 14.31 -5.46
C VAL A 249 3.25 14.83 -4.25
N THR A 250 3.55 16.12 -4.28
CA THR A 250 4.05 16.86 -3.13
C THR A 250 2.92 17.72 -2.58
N LEU A 251 2.40 17.39 -1.40
CA LEU A 251 1.35 18.18 -0.74
C LEU A 251 1.92 19.41 -0.06
N ARG A 252 3.11 19.27 0.56
CA ARG A 252 3.94 20.32 1.14
C ARG A 252 5.39 19.96 0.86
N SER A 253 6.30 20.85 1.08
CA SER A 253 7.72 20.63 0.80
C SER A 253 8.33 19.37 1.45
N ASP A 254 7.66 18.84 2.46
CA ASP A 254 8.10 17.70 3.27
C ASP A 254 7.08 16.55 3.35
N LYS A 255 5.99 16.61 2.57
CA LYS A 255 4.91 15.59 2.55
C LYS A 255 4.64 15.11 1.14
N HIS A 256 4.84 13.84 0.92
CA HIS A 256 4.85 13.23 -0.41
C HIS A 256 3.90 12.03 -0.48
N ILE A 257 3.38 11.76 -1.67
CA ILE A 257 2.56 10.60 -1.96
C ILE A 257 3.05 9.99 -3.26
N PHE A 258 3.19 8.69 -3.31
CA PHE A 258 3.65 7.94 -4.47
C PHE A 258 2.78 6.71 -4.74
N ASN A 259 2.21 6.65 -5.94
CA ASN A 259 1.55 5.48 -6.52
C ASN A 259 2.28 5.12 -7.82
N PRO A 260 2.92 3.95 -7.94
CA PRO A 260 3.58 3.55 -9.19
C PRO A 260 2.61 3.19 -10.31
N GLY A 261 1.31 2.95 -10.01
CA GLY A 261 0.35 2.39 -10.94
C GLY A 261 0.38 0.86 -10.99
N CYS A 262 -0.57 0.26 -11.73
CA CYS A 262 -0.76 -1.18 -11.80
C CYS A 262 0.39 -1.92 -12.52
N CYS A 263 1.03 -2.86 -11.83
CA CYS A 263 2.02 -3.73 -12.45
C CYS A 263 1.38 -4.65 -13.52
N CYS A 264 0.12 -5.00 -13.38
CA CYS A 264 -0.61 -5.77 -14.39
C CYS A 264 -0.67 -5.05 -15.75
N ASP A 265 -0.63 -3.70 -15.75
CA ASP A 265 -0.56 -2.85 -16.94
C ASP A 265 0.89 -2.51 -17.35
N GLY A 266 1.86 -2.98 -16.58
CA GLY A 266 3.28 -2.80 -16.84
C GLY A 266 3.91 -1.59 -16.12
N HIS A 267 3.25 -1.02 -15.13
CA HIS A 267 3.80 0.08 -14.34
C HIS A 267 4.65 -0.44 -13.18
N TYR A 268 5.67 0.33 -12.81
CA TYR A 268 6.47 0.13 -11.61
C TYR A 268 7.08 1.45 -11.16
N GLY A 269 7.57 1.49 -9.93
CA GLY A 269 8.19 2.68 -9.37
C GLY A 269 9.62 2.46 -8.91
N ILE A 270 10.42 3.53 -8.95
CA ILE A 270 11.71 3.59 -8.27
C ILE A 270 11.65 4.78 -7.31
N LEU A 271 11.88 4.51 -6.03
CA LEU A 271 11.91 5.51 -4.97
C LEU A 271 13.30 5.54 -4.34
N ASP A 272 13.93 6.70 -4.36
CA ASP A 272 15.14 6.98 -3.60
C ASP A 272 14.80 7.91 -2.43
N ILE A 273 15.17 7.51 -1.22
CA ILE A 273 15.15 8.39 -0.04
C ILE A 273 16.57 8.65 0.44
N LYS A 274 16.81 9.81 1.00
CA LYS A 274 18.15 10.18 1.49
C LYS A 274 18.08 11.13 2.67
N LYS A 275 19.13 11.12 3.48
CA LYS A 275 19.35 12.11 4.53
C LYS A 275 19.78 13.46 3.92
N ASP A 276 19.24 14.53 4.46
CA ASP A 276 19.78 15.87 4.22
C ASP A 276 21.02 16.13 5.12
N LYS A 277 21.62 17.30 4.98
CA LYS A 277 22.78 17.72 5.78
C LYS A 277 22.53 17.80 7.30
N ASN A 278 21.28 17.78 7.72
CA ASN A 278 20.87 17.78 9.14
C ASN A 278 20.51 16.38 9.65
N GLY A 279 20.69 15.35 8.82
CA GLY A 279 20.32 13.97 9.14
C GLY A 279 18.83 13.66 9.02
N LYS A 280 18.05 14.58 8.41
CA LYS A 280 16.62 14.38 8.17
C LYS A 280 16.40 13.59 6.88
N TRP A 281 15.60 12.52 6.94
CA TRP A 281 15.21 11.75 5.77
C TRP A 281 14.18 12.50 4.91
N GLY A 282 14.28 12.33 3.62
CA GLY A 282 13.36 12.90 2.65
C GLY A 282 13.42 12.18 1.32
N VAL A 283 12.53 12.50 0.40
CA VAL A 283 12.54 11.97 -0.96
C VAL A 283 13.68 12.55 -1.75
N GLY A 284 14.57 11.70 -2.25
CA GLY A 284 15.67 12.08 -3.14
C GLY A 284 15.25 12.10 -4.60
N ALA A 285 14.57 11.02 -5.03
CA ALA A 285 14.00 10.88 -6.37
C ALA A 285 12.80 9.94 -6.30
N CYS A 286 11.87 10.13 -7.22
CA CYS A 286 10.70 9.29 -7.38
C CYS A 286 10.34 9.21 -8.87
N THR A 287 10.26 8.00 -9.39
CA THR A 287 10.03 7.76 -10.82
C THR A 287 8.95 6.72 -11.01
N VAL A 288 7.91 7.05 -11.78
CA VAL A 288 7.02 6.06 -12.40
C VAL A 288 7.68 5.61 -13.70
N ALA A 289 7.72 4.32 -13.95
CA ALA A 289 8.30 3.72 -15.13
C ALA A 289 7.40 2.62 -15.70
N TYR A 290 7.66 2.22 -16.94
CA TYR A 290 6.84 1.30 -17.72
C TYR A 290 7.71 0.17 -18.30
N LEU A 291 7.11 -1.02 -18.45
CA LEU A 291 7.72 -2.19 -19.08
C LEU A 291 7.88 -2.04 -20.60
#